data_1cc515ab043e28fb14d81d05843d5cd1
#
_entry.id   1cc515ab043e28fb14d81d05843d5cd1
#
_cell.length_a   1.000
_cell.length_b   1.000
_cell.length_c   1.000
_cell.angle_alpha   90.00
_cell.angle_beta   90.00
_cell.angle_gamma   90.00
#
_symmetry.space_group_name_H-M   'P 1'
#
loop_
_entity.id
_entity.type
_entity.pdbx_description
1 polymer ?
#
loop_
_entity_poly.entity_id
_entity_poly.type
_entity_poly.pdbx_seq_one_letter_code
_entity_poly.pdbx_strand_id
1 'polypeptide(L)'
;RKAAEEATFADAPTDLSDYQYLTLPDVALVHSRLVAAAFAGKADVWSNNGVALSREYPENVLGRVFTIEAIYDFGSKELKKALKGKKIEIYRRDFPNSNNDICRRFSVKEGAAERWCFTRIGGKMLAIKIAPHQR
;
A
#
# COMPACT_ATOMS: atom_id res chain seq x y z
N ARG A 1 14.25 -27.87 -4.83
CA ARG A 1 14.00 -27.01 -5.14
C ARG A 1 14.01 -25.96 -4.43
N LYS A 2 13.97 -25.35 -4.43
CA LYS A 2 14.10 -24.41 -4.03
C LYS A 2 14.16 -23.27 -4.11
N ALA A 3 14.51 -23.10 -3.94
CA ALA A 3 14.87 -21.87 -3.85
C ALA A 3 14.29 -20.88 -4.66
N ALA A 4 13.87 -21.19 -5.68
CA ALA A 4 13.22 -20.27 -6.51
C ALA A 4 12.17 -19.57 -5.82
N GLU A 5 11.76 -20.16 -4.82
CA GLU A 5 10.72 -19.61 -4.10
C GLU A 5 11.16 -18.49 -3.25
N GLU A 6 12.45 -18.34 -3.09
CA GLU A 6 12.90 -17.27 -2.26
C GLU A 6 13.10 -16.06 -3.07
N ALA A 7 12.03 -15.41 -3.45
CA ALA A 7 12.13 -14.19 -4.21
C ALA A 7 12.92 -13.16 -3.43
N THR A 8 13.90 -12.56 -4.07
CA THR A 8 14.67 -11.48 -3.50
C THR A 8 14.01 -10.17 -3.87
N PHE A 9 13.68 -9.38 -2.87
CA PHE A 9 13.07 -8.08 -3.11
C PHE A 9 14.16 -7.01 -3.12
N ALA A 10 14.03 -6.06 -4.03
CA ALA A 10 14.97 -4.94 -4.09
C ALA A 10 14.74 -4.01 -2.91
N ASP A 11 15.75 -3.19 -2.62
CA ASP A 11 15.60 -2.15 -1.61
C ASP A 11 14.62 -1.10 -2.11
N ALA A 12 13.82 -0.57 -1.21
CA ALA A 12 12.85 0.46 -1.56
C ALA A 12 13.57 1.79 -1.76
N PRO A 13 13.14 2.59 -2.74
CA PRO A 13 13.72 3.92 -2.91
C PRO A 13 13.28 4.84 -1.78
N THR A 14 14.07 5.89 -1.53
CA THR A 14 13.70 6.86 -0.51
C THR A 14 12.61 7.80 -0.99
N ASP A 15 12.51 8.01 -2.30
CA ASP A 15 11.52 8.91 -2.89
C ASP A 15 10.49 8.09 -3.68
N LEU A 16 9.25 8.14 -3.24
CA LEU A 16 8.16 7.40 -3.87
C LEU A 16 7.25 8.30 -4.70
N SER A 17 7.63 9.56 -4.91
CA SER A 17 6.73 10.54 -5.53
C SER A 17 6.43 10.25 -7.01
N ASP A 18 7.26 9.44 -7.66
CA ASP A 18 7.04 9.10 -9.07
C ASP A 18 5.93 8.05 -9.25
N TYR A 19 5.56 7.35 -8.21
CA TYR A 19 4.57 6.30 -8.33
C TYR A 19 3.17 6.91 -8.40
N GLN A 20 2.37 6.42 -9.34
CA GLN A 20 1.02 6.92 -9.59
C GLN A 20 -0.06 5.94 -9.17
N TYR A 21 0.25 4.65 -9.08
CA TYR A 21 -0.74 3.62 -8.81
C TYR A 21 -0.28 2.71 -7.69
N LEU A 22 -1.23 2.31 -6.86
CA LEU A 22 -1.02 1.36 -5.78
C LEU A 22 -1.93 0.17 -6.03
N THR A 23 -1.36 -1.03 -6.02
CA THR A 23 -2.14 -2.25 -6.16
C THR A 23 -2.09 -3.02 -4.85
N LEU A 24 -3.27 -3.45 -4.39
CA LEU A 24 -3.37 -4.38 -3.27
C LEU A 24 -3.37 -5.79 -3.86
N PRO A 25 -2.28 -6.55 -3.72
CA PRO A 25 -2.24 -7.89 -4.31
C PRO A 25 -3.35 -8.78 -3.75
N ASP A 26 -3.88 -9.62 -4.61
CA ASP A 26 -4.90 -10.58 -4.18
C ASP A 26 -4.33 -11.47 -3.07
N VAL A 27 -5.16 -11.80 -2.09
CA VAL A 27 -4.70 -12.62 -0.95
C VAL A 27 -4.21 -13.98 -1.39
N ALA A 28 -4.71 -14.52 -2.49
CA ALA A 28 -4.23 -15.79 -3.01
C ALA A 28 -2.75 -15.71 -3.40
N LEU A 29 -2.30 -14.57 -3.95
CA LEU A 29 -0.89 -14.38 -4.28
C LEU A 29 -0.05 -14.26 -3.03
N VAL A 30 -0.57 -13.58 -2.02
CA VAL A 30 0.15 -13.43 -0.75
C VAL A 30 0.33 -14.80 -0.10
N HIS A 31 -0.73 -15.59 -0.02
CA HIS A 31 -0.68 -16.91 0.61
C HIS A 31 0.23 -17.87 -0.15
N SER A 32 0.27 -17.76 -1.48
CA SER A 32 1.12 -18.63 -2.30
C SER A 32 2.55 -18.13 -2.43
N ARG A 33 2.84 -16.94 -1.90
CA ARG A 33 4.13 -16.27 -2.01
C ARG A 33 4.53 -16.00 -3.46
N LEU A 34 3.53 -15.66 -4.29
CA LEU A 34 3.73 -15.41 -5.71
C LEU A 34 3.68 -13.93 -6.07
N VAL A 35 3.67 -13.03 -5.07
CA VAL A 35 3.52 -11.61 -5.34
C VAL A 35 4.64 -11.08 -6.25
N ALA A 36 5.90 -11.40 -5.92
CA ALA A 36 7.02 -10.90 -6.73
C ALA A 36 6.91 -11.39 -8.16
N ALA A 37 6.59 -12.66 -8.35
CA ALA A 37 6.49 -13.23 -9.70
C ALA A 37 5.32 -12.64 -10.47
N ALA A 38 4.19 -12.46 -9.81
CA ALA A 38 2.98 -11.99 -10.48
C ALA A 38 3.12 -10.53 -10.92
N PHE A 39 3.90 -9.72 -10.20
CA PHE A 39 4.03 -8.31 -10.53
C PHE A 39 5.33 -7.98 -11.28
N ALA A 40 6.14 -8.97 -11.61
CA ALA A 40 7.39 -8.74 -12.31
C ALA A 40 7.13 -8.01 -13.63
N GLY A 41 7.84 -6.90 -13.85
CA GLY A 41 7.66 -6.10 -15.04
C GLY A 41 6.41 -5.25 -15.08
N LYS A 42 5.59 -5.30 -14.04
CA LYS A 42 4.33 -4.55 -14.01
C LYS A 42 4.29 -3.54 -12.88
N ALA A 43 4.86 -3.87 -11.74
CA ALA A 43 4.87 -2.99 -10.58
C ALA A 43 6.02 -3.38 -9.69
N ASP A 44 6.45 -2.45 -8.84
CA ASP A 44 7.53 -2.70 -7.90
C ASP A 44 6.93 -3.18 -6.58
N VAL A 45 7.51 -4.25 -6.04
CA VAL A 45 7.12 -4.79 -4.74
C VAL A 45 8.36 -4.96 -3.90
N TRP A 46 8.21 -4.79 -2.59
CA TRP A 46 9.33 -4.86 -1.66
C TRP A 46 9.13 -5.89 -0.55
N SER A 47 7.98 -6.53 -0.54
CA SER A 47 7.72 -7.65 0.37
C SER A 47 6.52 -8.41 -0.14
N ASN A 48 6.36 -9.64 0.33
CA ASN A 48 5.23 -10.46 -0.09
C ASN A 48 3.91 -9.99 0.53
N ASN A 49 3.98 -9.32 1.67
CA ASN A 49 2.78 -8.89 2.40
C ASN A 49 2.40 -7.43 2.19
N GLY A 50 3.18 -6.71 1.40
CA GLY A 50 2.98 -5.29 1.21
C GLY A 50 2.16 -4.96 -0.03
N VAL A 51 2.31 -3.72 -0.48
CA VAL A 51 1.61 -3.22 -1.66
C VAL A 51 2.55 -3.24 -2.86
N ALA A 52 1.98 -3.13 -4.06
CA ALA A 52 2.74 -2.95 -5.29
C ALA A 52 2.52 -1.53 -5.78
N LEU A 53 3.59 -0.83 -6.13
CA LEU A 53 3.51 0.53 -6.65
C LEU A 53 4.02 0.55 -8.09
N SER A 54 3.39 1.37 -8.93
CA SER A 54 3.81 1.48 -10.32
C SER A 54 3.61 2.90 -10.82
N ARG A 55 4.39 3.24 -11.85
CA ARG A 55 4.28 4.55 -12.48
C ARG A 55 3.20 4.56 -13.55
N GLU A 56 2.96 3.41 -14.16
CA GLU A 56 1.91 3.25 -15.18
C GLU A 56 0.89 2.25 -14.68
N TYR A 57 -0.32 2.33 -15.24
CA TYR A 57 -1.39 1.42 -14.82
C TYR A 57 -0.97 -0.03 -15.10
N PRO A 58 -0.97 -0.89 -14.08
CA PRO A 58 -0.53 -2.28 -14.27
C PRO A 58 -1.65 -3.11 -14.89
N GLU A 59 -1.44 -3.60 -16.11
CA GLU A 59 -2.45 -4.39 -16.80
C GLU A 59 -2.40 -5.84 -16.35
N ASN A 60 -3.56 -6.45 -16.27
CA ASN A 60 -3.68 -7.89 -16.05
C ASN A 60 -2.99 -8.37 -14.78
N VAL A 61 -3.16 -7.63 -13.69
CA VAL A 61 -2.64 -8.06 -12.40
C VAL A 61 -3.76 -8.59 -11.53
N LEU A 62 -3.42 -9.50 -10.63
CA LEU A 62 -4.39 -10.02 -9.66
C LEU A 62 -4.34 -9.13 -8.42
N GLY A 63 -5.31 -8.25 -8.30
CA GLY A 63 -5.38 -7.32 -7.20
C GLY A 63 -6.26 -6.14 -7.53
N ARG A 64 -6.42 -5.25 -6.56
CA ARG A 64 -7.19 -4.02 -6.76
C ARG A 64 -6.23 -2.87 -6.99
N VAL A 65 -6.44 -2.12 -8.06
CA VAL A 65 -5.58 -1.02 -8.45
C VAL A 65 -6.24 0.31 -8.07
N PHE A 66 -5.48 1.16 -7.41
CA PHE A 66 -5.93 2.49 -7.02
C PHE A 66 -4.97 3.54 -7.54
N THR A 67 -5.47 4.75 -7.71
CA THR A 67 -4.62 5.91 -8.00
C THR A 67 -4.09 6.46 -6.68
N ILE A 68 -2.80 6.82 -6.65
CA ILE A 68 -2.19 7.42 -5.46
C ILE A 68 -2.43 8.92 -5.50
N GLU A 69 -3.02 9.46 -4.43
CA GLU A 69 -3.26 10.89 -4.31
C GLU A 69 -2.21 11.58 -3.45
N ALA A 70 -1.72 10.92 -2.42
CA ALA A 70 -0.69 11.49 -1.56
C ALA A 70 -0.03 10.39 -0.74
N ILE A 71 1.22 10.59 -0.37
CA ILE A 71 1.98 9.65 0.46
C ILE A 71 2.53 10.43 1.64
N TYR A 72 2.29 9.91 2.85
CA TYR A 72 2.76 10.55 4.09
C TYR A 72 3.52 9.54 4.94
N ASP A 73 4.52 10.03 5.68
CA ASP A 73 5.09 9.24 6.74
C ASP A 73 4.08 9.08 7.86
N PHE A 74 4.00 7.89 8.44
CA PHE A 74 2.97 7.58 9.44
C PHE A 74 3.05 8.48 10.67
N GLY A 75 4.25 8.90 11.05
CA GLY A 75 4.44 9.76 12.21
C GLY A 75 4.44 11.25 11.93
N SER A 76 4.12 11.67 10.72
CA SER A 76 4.26 13.08 10.35
C SER A 76 3.11 13.94 10.87
N LYS A 77 3.41 15.23 11.06
CA LYS A 77 2.37 16.19 11.43
C LYS A 77 1.41 16.43 10.29
N GLU A 78 1.91 16.37 9.07
CA GLU A 78 1.09 16.55 7.89
C GLU A 78 0.00 15.51 7.81
N LEU A 79 0.33 14.27 8.16
CA LEU A 79 -0.66 13.21 8.16
C LEU A 79 -1.75 13.45 9.19
N LYS A 80 -1.38 13.92 10.39
CA LYS A 80 -2.36 14.23 11.41
C LYS A 80 -3.34 15.29 10.92
N LYS A 81 -2.83 16.31 10.26
CA LYS A 81 -3.70 17.36 9.71
C LYS A 81 -4.60 16.82 8.61
N ALA A 82 -4.06 15.95 7.76
CA ALA A 82 -4.81 15.42 6.64
C ALA A 82 -5.95 14.52 7.10
N LEU A 83 -5.79 13.83 8.21
CA LEU A 83 -6.76 12.83 8.67
C LEU A 83 -7.75 13.34 9.72
N LYS A 84 -7.41 14.38 10.45
CA LYS A 84 -8.18 14.80 11.62
C LYS A 84 -9.66 14.99 11.28
N GLY A 85 -10.52 14.31 12.03
CA GLY A 85 -11.97 14.48 11.92
C GLY A 85 -12.60 13.85 10.70
N LYS A 86 -11.86 13.07 9.95
CA LYS A 86 -12.38 12.51 8.71
C LYS A 86 -12.94 11.10 8.90
N LYS A 87 -13.72 10.66 7.93
CA LYS A 87 -14.19 9.28 7.85
C LYS A 87 -13.39 8.62 6.73
N ILE A 88 -12.72 7.53 7.05
CA ILE A 88 -11.85 6.89 6.09
C ILE A 88 -12.10 5.40 6.02
N GLU A 89 -11.89 4.84 4.83
CA GLU A 89 -11.83 3.41 4.65
C GLU A 89 -10.38 3.01 4.77
N ILE A 90 -10.08 2.06 5.65
CA ILE A 90 -8.71 1.69 6.02
C ILE A 90 -8.33 0.38 5.35
N TYR A 91 -7.27 0.41 4.55
CA TYR A 91 -6.63 -0.79 4.02
C TYR A 91 -5.27 -0.92 4.71
N ARG A 92 -4.90 -2.12 5.11
CA ARG A 92 -3.62 -2.36 5.78
C ARG A 92 -2.89 -3.51 5.11
N ARG A 93 -1.62 -3.31 4.81
CA ARG A 93 -0.76 -4.36 4.25
C ARG A 93 0.61 -4.24 4.91
N ASP A 94 1.04 -5.32 5.56
CA ASP A 94 2.33 -5.37 6.27
C ASP A 94 2.43 -4.22 7.29
N PHE A 95 1.38 -4.04 8.08
CA PHE A 95 1.28 -2.89 8.98
C PHE A 95 0.86 -3.37 10.37
N PRO A 96 1.61 -2.99 11.42
CA PRO A 96 1.38 -3.56 12.75
C PRO A 96 0.17 -3.01 13.50
N ASN A 97 -0.25 -1.78 13.22
CA ASN A 97 -1.33 -1.15 13.97
C ASN A 97 -2.68 -1.61 13.47
N SER A 98 -3.63 -1.83 14.40
CA SER A 98 -4.99 -2.20 14.05
C SER A 98 -5.78 -1.00 13.54
N ASN A 99 -6.94 -1.26 12.94
CA ASN A 99 -7.82 -0.17 12.54
C ASN A 99 -8.20 0.70 13.72
N ASN A 100 -8.48 0.09 14.89
CA ASN A 100 -8.84 0.85 16.08
C ASN A 100 -7.71 1.76 16.53
N ASP A 101 -6.47 1.27 16.47
CA ASP A 101 -5.30 2.07 16.85
C ASP A 101 -5.16 3.27 15.93
N ILE A 102 -5.35 3.07 14.63
CA ILE A 102 -5.25 4.15 13.65
C ILE A 102 -6.35 5.18 13.91
N CYS A 103 -7.57 4.73 14.14
CA CYS A 103 -8.67 5.64 14.40
C CYS A 103 -8.44 6.49 15.63
N ARG A 104 -7.93 5.88 16.71
CA ARG A 104 -7.63 6.64 17.92
C ARG A 104 -6.49 7.62 17.74
N ARG A 105 -5.45 7.17 17.05
CA ARG A 105 -4.24 7.99 16.86
C ARG A 105 -4.53 9.27 16.10
N PHE A 106 -5.39 9.19 15.09
CA PHE A 106 -5.64 10.31 14.19
C PHE A 106 -7.00 10.95 14.37
N SER A 107 -7.78 10.49 15.35
CA SER A 107 -9.13 11.01 15.58
C SER A 107 -10.00 10.90 14.33
N VAL A 108 -9.97 9.74 13.69
CA VAL A 108 -10.78 9.45 12.51
C VAL A 108 -11.79 8.35 12.84
N LYS A 109 -12.79 8.25 12.00
CA LYS A 109 -13.79 7.18 12.08
C LYS A 109 -13.75 6.37 10.80
N GLU A 110 -14.15 5.11 10.88
CA GLU A 110 -14.25 4.31 9.68
C GLU A 110 -15.47 4.73 8.88
N GLY A 111 -15.28 4.85 7.58
CA GLY A 111 -16.33 5.27 6.67
C GLY A 111 -15.72 5.47 5.30
N ALA A 112 -16.54 5.67 4.28
CA ALA A 112 -16.11 5.62 2.90
C ALA A 112 -15.91 6.99 2.26
N ALA A 113 -15.67 8.05 3.04
CA ALA A 113 -15.46 9.37 2.47
C ALA A 113 -14.11 9.46 1.76
N GLU A 114 -13.09 8.87 2.35
CA GLU A 114 -11.75 8.81 1.75
C GLU A 114 -11.21 7.40 1.93
N ARG A 115 -10.26 7.01 1.09
CA ARG A 115 -9.60 5.71 1.21
C ARG A 115 -8.13 5.91 1.49
N TRP A 116 -7.62 5.17 2.46
CA TRP A 116 -6.23 5.26 2.88
C TRP A 116 -5.66 3.87 3.04
N CYS A 117 -4.45 3.68 2.56
CA CYS A 117 -3.71 2.43 2.72
C CYS A 117 -2.54 2.67 3.66
N PHE A 118 -2.47 1.90 4.73
CA PHE A 118 -1.37 1.96 5.70
C PHE A 118 -0.50 0.75 5.44
N THR A 119 0.76 1.01 5.14
CA THR A 119 1.69 -0.05 4.75
C THR A 119 3.10 0.31 5.18
N ARG A 120 4.00 -0.66 5.04
CA ARG A 120 5.40 -0.47 5.36
C ARG A 120 6.20 -0.78 4.11
N ILE A 121 7.07 0.14 3.72
CA ILE A 121 7.92 -0.01 2.54
C ILE A 121 9.34 0.30 2.96
N GLY A 122 10.25 -0.66 2.80
CA GLY A 122 11.63 -0.47 3.17
C GLY A 122 11.82 -0.19 4.65
N GLY A 123 10.95 -0.74 5.49
CA GLY A 123 11.02 -0.51 6.92
C GLY A 123 10.36 0.77 7.38
N LYS A 124 9.88 1.58 6.46
CA LYS A 124 9.25 2.86 6.78
C LYS A 124 7.74 2.72 6.77
N MET A 125 7.08 3.17 7.84
CA MET A 125 5.62 3.10 7.94
C MET A 125 5.01 4.30 7.23
N LEU A 126 4.07 4.02 6.33
CA LEU A 126 3.49 5.04 5.45
C LEU A 126 1.98 5.01 5.48
N ALA A 127 1.37 6.17 5.24
CA ALA A 127 -0.05 6.30 4.99
C ALA A 127 -0.23 6.89 3.61
N ILE A 128 -0.93 6.17 2.74
CA ILE A 128 -1.09 6.56 1.34
C ILE A 128 -2.56 6.81 1.07
N LYS A 129 -2.86 8.04 0.67
CA LYS A 129 -4.23 8.38 0.28
C LYS A 129 -4.46 7.88 -1.14
N ILE A 130 -5.51 7.10 -1.33
CA ILE A 130 -5.78 6.45 -2.60
C ILE A 130 -7.21 6.71 -3.04
N ALA A 131 -7.44 6.54 -4.34
CA ALA A 131 -8.77 6.67 -4.92
C ALA A 131 -8.97 5.53 -5.92
N PRO A 132 -10.22 5.06 -6.11
CA PRO A 132 -10.46 4.03 -7.10
C PRO A 132 -10.04 4.52 -8.47
N HIS A 133 -9.39 3.64 -9.24
CA HIS A 133 -9.03 3.99 -10.60
C HIS A 133 -10.21 3.70 -11.52
N GLN A 134 -10.55 4.67 -12.34
CA GLN A 134 -11.64 4.54 -13.29
C GLN A 134 -11.07 4.34 -14.68
N ARG A 135 -11.50 3.28 -15.33
CA ARG A 135 -11.03 2.96 -16.68
C ARG A 135 -12.15 3.03 -17.66
#